data_dd4b08d442026ea17250d6ddcca9a166
#
_entry.id   dd4b08d442026ea17250d6ddcca9a166
#
_cell.length_a   1.000
_cell.length_b   1.000
_cell.length_c   1.000
_cell.angle_alpha   90.00
_cell.angle_beta   90.00
_cell.angle_gamma   90.00
#
_symmetry.space_group_name_H-M   'P 1'
#
loop_
_entity.id
_entity.type
_entity.pdbx_description
1 polymer ?
#
loop_
_entity_poly.entity_id
_entity_poly.type
_entity_poly.pdbx_seq_one_letter_code
_entity_poly.pdbx_strand_id
1 'polypeptide(L)'
;MSTFDEALIAFNLALIDYLNGDPGPVQAVFSRHDDVTLCNPVGPPCQGREAVERAAAEPSSHFTNGKISGFDEVSRFVTADVGYVVRIERGQAHIDGSPEPVPYSLRVTMVFRSEGEGWKIAHRHADPITTPRPLTSAIEQSA
;
A
#
# COMPACT_ATOMS: atom_id res chain seq x y z
N MET A 1 11.01 -17.08 -11.33
CA MET A 1 10.60 -15.64 -11.41
C MET A 1 9.13 -15.50 -11.10
N SER A 2 8.74 -14.47 -10.38
CA SER A 2 7.34 -14.20 -10.11
C SER A 2 6.65 -13.60 -11.33
N THR A 3 5.33 -13.84 -11.43
CA THR A 3 4.46 -13.13 -12.35
C THR A 3 3.86 -11.93 -11.64
N PHE A 4 3.15 -11.07 -12.39
CA PHE A 4 2.37 -9.98 -11.79
C PHE A 4 1.40 -10.53 -10.72
N ASP A 5 0.66 -11.58 -11.04
CA ASP A 5 -0.31 -12.16 -10.10
C ASP A 5 0.35 -12.70 -8.84
N GLU A 6 1.48 -13.38 -8.99
CA GLU A 6 2.23 -13.89 -7.83
C GLU A 6 2.75 -12.76 -6.95
N ALA A 7 3.23 -11.67 -7.55
CA ALA A 7 3.69 -10.51 -6.79
C ALA A 7 2.53 -9.83 -6.05
N LEU A 8 1.36 -9.72 -6.68
CA LEU A 8 0.17 -9.16 -6.04
C LEU A 8 -0.29 -10.03 -4.86
N ILE A 9 -0.30 -11.35 -5.04
CA ILE A 9 -0.64 -12.29 -3.96
C ILE A 9 0.36 -12.17 -2.82
N ALA A 10 1.66 -12.09 -3.13
CA ALA A 10 2.69 -11.91 -2.11
C ALA A 10 2.47 -10.63 -1.31
N PHE A 11 2.10 -9.54 -1.97
CA PHE A 11 1.78 -8.29 -1.30
C PHE A 11 0.54 -8.43 -0.40
N ASN A 12 -0.50 -9.08 -0.90
CA ASN A 12 -1.72 -9.30 -0.11
C ASN A 12 -1.43 -10.07 1.18
N LEU A 13 -0.60 -11.11 1.10
CA LEU A 13 -0.18 -11.86 2.29
C LEU A 13 0.69 -11.01 3.22
N ALA A 14 1.58 -10.21 2.64
CA ALA A 14 2.46 -9.33 3.39
C ALA A 14 1.68 -8.26 4.19
N LEU A 15 0.53 -7.82 3.71
CA LEU A 15 -0.32 -6.89 4.43
C LEU A 15 -0.82 -7.45 5.78
N ILE A 16 -0.98 -8.78 5.88
CA ILE A 16 -1.37 -9.41 7.14
C ILE A 16 -0.27 -9.17 8.19
N ASP A 17 0.98 -9.40 7.83
CA ASP A 17 2.11 -9.14 8.72
C ASP A 17 2.24 -7.65 9.04
N TYR A 18 2.00 -6.80 8.05
CA TYR A 18 2.03 -5.35 8.19
C TYR A 18 1.04 -4.86 9.26
N LEU A 19 -0.17 -5.41 9.25
CA LEU A 19 -1.22 -5.07 10.22
C LEU A 19 -0.97 -5.69 11.60
N ASN A 20 0.11 -6.46 11.74
CA ASN A 20 0.54 -7.06 13.00
C ASN A 20 1.92 -6.57 13.43
N GLY A 21 2.37 -5.45 12.89
CA GLY A 21 3.59 -4.77 13.33
C GLY A 21 4.87 -5.19 12.62
N ASP A 22 4.77 -6.01 11.57
CA ASP A 22 5.92 -6.45 10.79
C ASP A 22 5.87 -5.92 9.35
N PRO A 23 6.60 -4.85 9.03
CA PRO A 23 6.61 -4.28 7.68
C PRO A 23 7.55 -5.00 6.72
N GLY A 24 8.37 -5.93 7.19
CA GLY A 24 9.41 -6.57 6.39
C GLY A 24 8.90 -7.23 5.12
N PRO A 25 7.86 -8.08 5.18
CA PRO A 25 7.31 -8.71 3.98
C PRO A 25 6.75 -7.70 2.96
N VAL A 26 6.12 -6.61 3.40
CA VAL A 26 5.67 -5.53 2.49
C VAL A 26 6.86 -4.86 1.83
N GLN A 27 7.88 -4.52 2.61
CA GLN A 27 9.10 -3.90 2.09
C GLN A 27 9.77 -4.77 1.02
N ALA A 28 9.72 -6.08 1.19
CA ALA A 28 10.34 -7.03 0.24
C ALA A 28 9.67 -7.06 -1.14
N VAL A 29 8.42 -6.65 -1.25
CA VAL A 29 7.70 -6.60 -2.55
C VAL A 29 7.96 -5.30 -3.29
N PHE A 30 8.41 -4.25 -2.61
CA PHE A 30 8.76 -2.98 -3.26
C PHE A 30 10.08 -3.10 -4.03
N SER A 31 10.14 -2.36 -5.14
CA SER A 31 11.38 -2.19 -5.91
C SER A 31 12.48 -1.60 -5.04
N ARG A 32 13.72 -2.02 -5.30
CA ARG A 32 14.91 -1.48 -4.63
C ARG A 32 15.62 -0.44 -5.48
N HIS A 33 15.03 -0.04 -6.59
CA HIS A 33 15.57 0.99 -7.46
C HIS A 33 15.29 2.37 -6.89
N ASP A 34 16.10 3.35 -7.30
CA ASP A 34 16.00 4.72 -6.78
C ASP A 34 14.74 5.46 -7.22
N ASP A 35 14.04 4.95 -8.23
CA ASP A 35 12.81 5.55 -8.75
C ASP A 35 11.52 5.01 -8.12
N VAL A 36 11.62 4.10 -7.16
CA VAL A 36 10.44 3.61 -6.43
C VAL A 36 9.78 4.74 -5.65
N THR A 37 8.45 4.79 -5.68
CA THR A 37 7.69 5.84 -5.00
C THR A 37 6.56 5.27 -4.16
N LEU A 38 6.24 5.98 -3.09
CA LEU A 38 5.15 5.64 -2.18
C LEU A 38 4.43 6.89 -1.73
N CYS A 39 3.11 6.88 -1.86
CA CYS A 39 2.22 7.91 -1.33
C CYS A 39 1.30 7.27 -0.30
N ASN A 40 1.69 7.34 0.96
CA ASN A 40 0.88 6.83 2.07
C ASN A 40 -0.21 7.84 2.46
N PRO A 41 -1.31 7.38 3.08
CA PRO A 41 -2.38 8.29 3.53
C PRO A 41 -1.95 9.32 4.56
N VAL A 42 -0.82 9.09 5.23
CA VAL A 42 -0.41 9.88 6.40
C VAL A 42 0.84 10.72 6.17
N GLY A 43 1.32 10.80 4.94
CA GLY A 43 2.53 11.57 4.66
C GLY A 43 2.65 12.01 3.22
N PRO A 44 3.65 12.88 2.94
CA PRO A 44 3.89 13.33 1.58
C PRO A 44 4.47 12.21 0.71
N PRO A 45 4.48 12.39 -0.61
CA PRO A 45 5.14 11.44 -1.50
C PRO A 45 6.61 11.27 -1.14
N CYS A 46 7.09 10.03 -1.21
CA CYS A 46 8.51 9.75 -1.03
C CYS A 46 9.05 8.94 -2.20
N GLN A 47 10.33 9.08 -2.46
CA GLN A 47 11.02 8.43 -3.56
C GLN A 47 12.33 7.81 -3.08
N GLY A 48 12.65 6.66 -3.65
CA GLY A 48 13.89 5.94 -3.37
C GLY A 48 13.70 4.89 -2.30
N ARG A 49 14.56 3.87 -2.37
CA ARG A 49 14.49 2.69 -1.52
C ARG A 49 14.41 3.02 -0.02
N GLU A 50 15.34 3.83 0.46
CA GLU A 50 15.43 4.11 1.90
C GLU A 50 14.20 4.87 2.41
N ALA A 51 13.77 5.90 1.66
CA ALA A 51 12.61 6.69 2.04
C ALA A 51 11.33 5.84 2.02
N VAL A 52 11.18 4.99 1.02
CA VAL A 52 10.02 4.10 0.90
C VAL A 52 10.01 3.07 2.03
N GLU A 53 11.15 2.49 2.36
CA GLU A 53 11.25 1.53 3.47
C GLU A 53 10.85 2.16 4.80
N ARG A 54 11.32 3.39 5.08
CA ARG A 54 10.94 4.11 6.30
C ARG A 54 9.46 4.45 6.33
N ALA A 55 8.93 4.97 5.22
CA ALA A 55 7.52 5.34 5.13
C ALA A 55 6.59 4.12 5.26
N ALA A 56 7.00 2.97 4.77
CA ALA A 56 6.26 1.73 4.93
C ALA A 56 6.33 1.21 6.38
N ALA A 57 7.47 1.34 7.03
CA ALA A 57 7.67 0.78 8.38
C ALA A 57 6.91 1.54 9.46
N GLU A 58 6.86 2.86 9.38
CA GLU A 58 6.35 3.70 10.46
C GLU A 58 4.91 3.37 10.85
N PRO A 59 3.92 3.36 9.92
CA PRO A 59 2.54 3.04 10.32
C PRO A 59 2.40 1.63 10.88
N SER A 60 3.14 0.66 10.37
CA SER A 60 3.07 -0.73 10.84
C SER A 60 3.40 -0.87 12.31
N SER A 61 4.30 -0.04 12.83
CA SER A 61 4.69 -0.09 14.24
C SER A 61 3.55 0.20 15.22
N HIS A 62 2.45 0.78 14.73
CA HIS A 62 1.27 1.12 15.54
C HIS A 62 0.19 0.04 15.52
N PHE A 63 0.34 -1.01 14.72
CA PHE A 63 -0.72 -1.99 14.47
C PHE A 63 -0.50 -3.32 15.18
N THR A 64 -1.59 -3.85 15.75
CA THR A 64 -1.64 -5.21 16.30
C THR A 64 -2.97 -5.87 15.94
N ASN A 65 -3.00 -7.20 15.92
CA ASN A 65 -4.20 -8.02 15.71
C ASN A 65 -5.00 -7.58 14.49
N GLY A 66 -4.29 -7.30 13.39
CA GLY A 66 -4.91 -6.84 12.17
C GLY A 66 -5.46 -7.97 11.32
N LYS A 67 -6.50 -7.65 10.56
CA LYS A 67 -7.15 -8.57 9.63
C LYS A 67 -7.50 -7.85 8.34
N ILE A 68 -7.34 -8.55 7.23
CA ILE A 68 -7.83 -8.12 5.93
C ILE A 68 -9.29 -8.55 5.80
N SER A 69 -10.17 -7.61 5.46
CA SER A 69 -11.59 -7.90 5.20
C SER A 69 -11.85 -8.23 3.75
N GLY A 70 -11.08 -7.63 2.83
CA GLY A 70 -11.20 -7.92 1.41
C GLY A 70 -10.57 -6.88 0.53
N PHE A 71 -10.54 -7.21 -0.76
CA PHE A 71 -10.07 -6.33 -1.82
C PHE A 71 -11.15 -6.25 -2.90
N ASP A 72 -11.55 -5.03 -3.26
CA ASP A 72 -12.47 -4.81 -4.37
C ASP A 72 -11.67 -4.26 -5.54
N GLU A 73 -11.35 -5.10 -6.49
CA GLU A 73 -10.61 -4.68 -7.67
C GLU A 73 -11.51 -3.89 -8.61
N VAL A 74 -11.09 -2.67 -8.93
CA VAL A 74 -11.81 -1.80 -9.85
C VAL A 74 -11.31 -2.05 -11.28
N SER A 75 -9.99 -2.15 -11.47
CA SER A 75 -9.39 -2.31 -12.78
C SER A 75 -7.96 -2.85 -12.65
N ARG A 76 -7.51 -3.56 -13.68
CA ARG A 76 -6.10 -3.90 -13.85
C ARG A 76 -5.73 -3.89 -15.33
N PHE A 77 -4.47 -3.63 -15.58
CA PHE A 77 -3.89 -3.71 -16.90
C PHE A 77 -2.45 -4.22 -16.75
N VAL A 78 -2.10 -5.24 -17.53
CA VAL A 78 -0.79 -5.88 -17.41
C VAL A 78 -0.20 -6.08 -18.81
N THR A 79 1.05 -5.63 -18.99
CA THR A 79 1.86 -5.91 -20.16
C THR A 79 2.99 -6.86 -19.78
N ALA A 80 3.90 -7.15 -20.70
CA ALA A 80 5.06 -7.98 -20.42
C ALA A 80 5.99 -7.35 -19.36
N ASP A 81 6.03 -6.02 -19.26
CA ASP A 81 7.04 -5.31 -18.47
C ASP A 81 6.45 -4.52 -17.29
N VAL A 82 5.22 -4.05 -17.42
CA VAL A 82 4.56 -3.17 -16.44
C VAL A 82 3.10 -3.58 -16.32
N GLY A 83 2.58 -3.49 -15.10
CA GLY A 83 1.16 -3.68 -14.85
C GLY A 83 0.69 -2.81 -13.69
N TYR A 84 -0.60 -2.53 -13.64
CA TYR A 84 -1.18 -1.83 -12.51
C TYR A 84 -2.48 -2.48 -12.05
N VAL A 85 -2.83 -2.21 -10.82
CA VAL A 85 -4.13 -2.54 -10.24
C VAL A 85 -4.67 -1.32 -9.51
N VAL A 86 -5.96 -1.05 -9.70
CA VAL A 86 -6.72 -0.07 -8.93
C VAL A 86 -7.74 -0.83 -8.13
N ARG A 87 -7.76 -0.63 -6.81
CA ARG A 87 -8.66 -1.40 -5.94
C ARG A 87 -8.96 -0.65 -4.65
N ILE A 88 -10.00 -1.11 -3.95
CA ILE A 88 -10.25 -0.70 -2.56
C ILE A 88 -9.72 -1.82 -1.66
N GLU A 89 -8.92 -1.43 -0.66
CA GLU A 89 -8.42 -2.35 0.37
C GLU A 89 -9.16 -2.10 1.66
N ARG A 90 -9.72 -3.16 2.25
CA ARG A 90 -10.45 -3.08 3.51
C ARG A 90 -9.87 -4.01 4.55
N GLY A 91 -9.81 -3.53 5.77
CA GLY A 91 -9.33 -4.32 6.89
C GLY A 91 -9.60 -3.61 8.19
N GLN A 92 -8.98 -4.12 9.24
CA GLN A 92 -9.03 -3.53 10.57
C GLN A 92 -7.77 -3.89 11.34
N ALA A 93 -7.44 -3.06 12.31
CA ALA A 93 -6.33 -3.35 13.23
C ALA A 93 -6.56 -2.58 14.54
N HIS A 94 -5.94 -3.07 15.61
CA HIS A 94 -5.84 -2.30 16.85
C HIS A 94 -4.68 -1.32 16.69
N ILE A 95 -4.91 -0.05 17.00
CA ILE A 95 -3.93 1.03 16.85
C ILE A 95 -3.50 1.50 18.23
N ASP A 96 -2.18 1.42 18.51
CA ASP A 96 -1.58 1.88 19.77
C ASP A 96 -2.29 1.32 21.00
N GLY A 97 -2.65 0.03 20.95
CA GLY A 97 -3.29 -0.64 22.06
C GLY A 97 -4.77 -0.31 22.24
N SER A 98 -5.42 0.22 21.22
CA SER A 98 -6.86 0.51 21.31
C SER A 98 -7.64 -0.76 21.70
N PRO A 99 -8.68 -0.64 22.58
CA PRO A 99 -9.44 -1.81 23.02
C PRO A 99 -10.30 -2.41 21.91
N GLU A 100 -10.72 -1.60 20.95
CA GLU A 100 -11.52 -2.05 19.81
C GLU A 100 -10.72 -1.97 18.52
N PRO A 101 -10.98 -2.88 17.56
CA PRO A 101 -10.34 -2.78 16.25
C PRO A 101 -10.86 -1.56 15.50
N VAL A 102 -9.97 -0.87 14.79
CA VAL A 102 -10.29 0.28 13.97
C VAL A 102 -10.37 -0.17 12.52
N PRO A 103 -11.54 -0.06 11.87
CA PRO A 103 -11.66 -0.42 10.46
C PRO A 103 -11.07 0.65 9.56
N TYR A 104 -10.59 0.23 8.39
CA TYR A 104 -10.11 1.14 7.36
C TYR A 104 -10.58 0.71 5.98
N SER A 105 -10.70 1.67 5.09
CA SER A 105 -10.89 1.44 3.65
C SER A 105 -9.97 2.41 2.92
N LEU A 106 -9.17 1.90 2.01
CA LEU A 106 -8.22 2.69 1.25
C LEU A 106 -8.46 2.56 -0.25
N ARG A 107 -8.37 3.70 -0.93
CA ARG A 107 -8.32 3.76 -2.38
C ARG A 107 -6.88 3.58 -2.79
N VAL A 108 -6.60 2.56 -3.60
CA VAL A 108 -5.22 2.14 -3.87
C VAL A 108 -4.98 2.01 -5.37
N THR A 109 -3.85 2.53 -5.81
CA THR A 109 -3.24 2.21 -7.11
C THR A 109 -1.84 1.70 -6.86
N MET A 110 -1.52 0.54 -7.44
CA MET A 110 -0.15 0.02 -7.44
C MET A 110 0.30 -0.25 -8.86
N VAL A 111 1.51 0.20 -9.17
CA VAL A 111 2.19 -0.10 -10.42
C VAL A 111 3.31 -1.09 -10.13
N PHE A 112 3.28 -2.23 -10.81
CA PHE A 112 4.31 -3.26 -10.71
C PHE A 112 5.11 -3.25 -12.00
N ARG A 113 6.38 -3.62 -11.91
CA ARG A 113 7.20 -3.85 -13.10
C ARG A 113 8.05 -5.10 -12.95
N SER A 114 8.38 -5.72 -14.08
CA SER A 114 9.28 -6.85 -14.12
C SER A 114 10.73 -6.36 -13.99
N GLU A 115 11.45 -6.87 -12.99
CA GLU A 115 12.80 -6.40 -12.64
C GLU A 115 13.80 -7.55 -12.60
N GLY A 116 13.87 -8.35 -13.64
CA GLY A 116 14.86 -9.42 -13.71
C GLY A 116 14.73 -10.52 -12.64
N GLU A 117 14.62 -10.14 -11.39
CA GLU A 117 14.46 -11.05 -10.25
C GLU A 117 12.99 -11.38 -9.95
N GLY A 118 12.08 -10.76 -10.68
CA GLY A 118 10.66 -10.90 -10.50
C GLY A 118 9.95 -9.55 -10.56
N TRP A 119 8.65 -9.59 -10.38
CA TRP A 119 7.81 -8.40 -10.37
C TRP A 119 7.89 -7.70 -9.03
N LYS A 120 8.05 -6.37 -9.05
CA LYS A 120 8.16 -5.54 -7.86
C LYS A 120 7.25 -4.33 -7.99
N ILE A 121 6.82 -3.78 -6.86
CA ILE A 121 6.03 -2.55 -6.84
C ILE A 121 6.96 -1.38 -7.10
N ALA A 122 6.72 -0.67 -8.20
CA ALA A 122 7.44 0.54 -8.55
C ALA A 122 6.77 1.78 -7.96
N HIS A 123 5.44 1.73 -7.74
CA HIS A 123 4.67 2.83 -7.18
C HIS A 123 3.46 2.29 -6.44
N ARG A 124 3.18 2.86 -5.28
CA ARG A 124 1.92 2.65 -4.56
C ARG A 124 1.39 4.00 -4.09
N HIS A 125 0.11 4.23 -4.35
CA HIS A 125 -0.65 5.35 -3.78
C HIS A 125 -1.84 4.77 -3.04
N ALA A 126 -2.01 5.16 -1.79
CA ALA A 126 -3.15 4.77 -0.96
C ALA A 126 -3.68 5.98 -0.21
N ASP A 127 -4.99 6.18 -0.22
CA ASP A 127 -5.65 7.23 0.55
C ASP A 127 -7.04 6.77 1.00
N PRO A 128 -7.66 7.44 1.99
CA PRO A 128 -8.94 7.01 2.54
C PRO A 128 -10.16 7.54 1.78
N ILE A 129 -10.00 8.06 0.57
CA ILE A 129 -11.11 8.64 -0.19
C ILE A 129 -11.84 7.55 -0.95
N THR A 130 -12.78 6.89 -0.29
CA THR A 130 -13.56 5.80 -0.87
C THR A 130 -15.01 6.15 -1.11
N THR A 131 -15.42 7.37 -0.74
CA THR A 131 -16.75 7.93 -0.97
C THR A 131 -16.60 9.38 -1.45
N PRO A 132 -17.64 9.94 -2.11
CA PRO A 132 -17.56 11.33 -2.55
C PRO A 132 -17.25 12.30 -1.41
N ARG A 133 -16.42 13.28 -1.70
CA ARG A 133 -16.03 14.34 -0.77
C ARG A 133 -16.38 15.71 -1.35
N PRO A 134 -16.62 16.72 -0.51
CA PRO A 134 -16.81 18.09 -1.00
C PRO A 134 -15.57 18.58 -1.74
N LEU A 135 -15.77 19.39 -2.79
CA LEU A 135 -14.65 19.96 -3.54
C LEU A 135 -13.68 20.70 -2.61
N THR A 136 -14.19 21.36 -1.59
CA THR A 136 -13.36 22.10 -0.62
C THR A 136 -12.35 21.20 0.12
N SER A 137 -12.58 19.90 0.19
CA SER A 137 -11.64 18.98 0.81
C SER A 137 -10.33 18.82 0.00
N ALA A 138 -10.36 19.18 -1.30
CA ALA A 138 -9.20 19.12 -2.18
C ALA A 138 -8.48 20.47 -2.31
N ILE A 139 -9.03 21.52 -1.72
CA ILE A 139 -8.47 22.86 -1.80
C ILE A 139 -7.58 23.11 -0.59
N GLU A 140 -6.34 23.53 -0.87
CA GLU A 140 -5.38 23.88 0.17
C GLU A 140 -5.91 25.04 1.02
N GLN A 141 -5.84 24.86 2.33
CA GLN A 141 -6.28 25.88 3.26
C GLN A 141 -5.09 26.57 3.88
N SER A 142 -5.20 27.89 4.03
CA SER A 142 -4.19 28.67 4.74
C SER A 142 -4.15 28.26 6.20
N ALA A 143 -2.94 28.02 6.68
CA ALA A 143 -2.71 27.66 8.07
C ALA A 143 -3.02 28.83 9.01
#